data_cbb2995cb739cbaeab0461a84664a7f9
#
_entry.id   cbb2995cb739cbaeab0461a84664a7f9
#
_cell.length_a   1.000
_cell.length_b   1.000
_cell.length_c   1.000
_cell.angle_alpha   90.00
_cell.angle_beta   90.00
_cell.angle_gamma   90.00
#
_symmetry.space_group_name_H-M   'P 1'
#
loop_
_entity.id
_entity.type
_entity.pdbx_description
1 polymer ?
#
loop_
_entity_poly.entity_id
_entity_poly.type
_entity_poly.pdbx_seq_one_letter_code
_entity_poly.pdbx_strand_id
1 'polypeptide(L)'
;VAVCTNQSGIGRGLFDMASLNAIHAKMQRQLAAAGARVEAIFICPHTPEDGCDCRKPAPGLFRQIGARFGFALADVPAVGNSLRHVQAGAAAGCPPHLLLTGLSAAYAALAPHAIPDLPPGTRVHTDLGAFADWLLAQPAPAPKATA
;
A
#
# COMPACT_ATOMS: atom_id res chain seq x y z
N VAL A 1 6.77 -5.02 -7.18
CA VAL A 1 5.70 -4.24 -6.52
C VAL A 1 4.58 -5.18 -6.11
N ALA A 2 4.04 -5.04 -4.88
CA ALA A 2 2.83 -5.70 -4.43
C ALA A 2 1.75 -4.66 -4.13
N VAL A 3 0.49 -4.98 -4.46
CA VAL A 3 -0.67 -4.14 -4.15
C VAL A 3 -1.42 -4.74 -2.97
N CYS A 4 -1.82 -3.93 -1.99
CA CYS A 4 -2.73 -4.35 -0.92
C CYS A 4 -3.93 -3.41 -0.83
N THR A 5 -5.14 -3.96 -0.89
CA THR A 5 -6.37 -3.17 -1.02
C THR A 5 -7.54 -3.70 -0.20
N ASN A 6 -8.31 -2.77 0.40
CA ASN A 6 -9.58 -3.09 1.05
C ASN A 6 -10.69 -3.10 -0.03
N GLN A 7 -11.42 -4.20 -0.11
CA GLN A 7 -12.48 -4.44 -1.10
C GLN A 7 -13.80 -4.83 -0.41
N SER A 8 -14.26 -4.02 0.52
CA SER A 8 -15.47 -4.30 1.31
C SER A 8 -16.76 -4.39 0.46
N GLY A 9 -16.73 -3.96 -0.79
CA GLY A 9 -17.83 -4.17 -1.71
C GLY A 9 -18.16 -5.65 -1.92
N ILE A 10 -17.16 -6.55 -1.79
CA ILE A 10 -17.38 -8.00 -1.83
C ILE A 10 -18.16 -8.45 -0.59
N GLY A 11 -17.71 -8.10 0.61
CA GLY A 11 -18.41 -8.45 1.85
C GLY A 11 -19.82 -7.86 1.96
N ARG A 12 -20.07 -6.73 1.29
CA ARG A 12 -21.40 -6.11 1.19
C ARG A 12 -22.26 -6.65 0.06
N GLY A 13 -21.74 -7.60 -0.75
CA GLY A 13 -22.47 -8.15 -1.89
C GLY A 13 -22.69 -7.19 -3.07
N LEU A 14 -21.91 -6.10 -3.16
CA LEU A 14 -22.04 -5.10 -4.23
C LEU A 14 -21.41 -5.60 -5.55
N PHE A 15 -20.41 -6.44 -5.46
CA PHE A 15 -19.77 -7.14 -6.58
C PHE A 15 -19.06 -8.39 -6.06
N ASP A 16 -18.74 -9.30 -6.95
CA ASP A 16 -18.13 -10.60 -6.64
C ASP A 16 -16.63 -10.65 -6.97
N MET A 17 -15.98 -11.77 -6.65
CA MET A 17 -14.59 -12.02 -6.97
C MET A 17 -14.32 -12.06 -8.48
N ALA A 18 -15.30 -12.47 -9.31
CA ALA A 18 -15.14 -12.49 -10.76
C ALA A 18 -14.99 -11.07 -11.31
N SER A 19 -15.82 -10.15 -10.83
CA SER A 19 -15.75 -8.72 -11.15
C SER A 19 -14.43 -8.11 -10.72
N LEU A 20 -13.96 -8.41 -9.50
CA LEU A 20 -12.66 -7.93 -9.01
C LEU A 20 -11.50 -8.48 -9.84
N ASN A 21 -11.54 -9.76 -10.20
CA ASN A 21 -10.52 -10.38 -11.05
C ASN A 21 -10.49 -9.74 -12.45
N ALA A 22 -11.64 -9.36 -13.02
CA ALA A 22 -11.69 -8.63 -14.28
C ALA A 22 -11.03 -7.25 -14.19
N ILE A 23 -11.23 -6.53 -13.06
CA ILE A 23 -10.56 -5.26 -12.78
C ILE A 23 -9.05 -5.46 -12.69
N HIS A 24 -8.59 -6.48 -11.95
CA HIS A 24 -7.17 -6.79 -11.82
C HIS A 24 -6.54 -7.19 -13.17
N ALA A 25 -7.24 -7.98 -13.97
CA ALA A 25 -6.79 -8.35 -15.31
C ALA A 25 -6.65 -7.12 -16.23
N LYS A 26 -7.58 -6.16 -16.14
CA LYS A 26 -7.46 -4.88 -16.87
C LYS A 26 -6.24 -4.10 -16.40
N MET A 27 -6.03 -3.97 -15.09
CA MET A 27 -4.84 -3.30 -14.52
C MET A 27 -3.55 -3.95 -15.02
N GLN A 28 -3.43 -5.28 -14.97
CA GLN A 28 -2.25 -6.01 -15.43
C GLN A 28 -1.96 -5.77 -16.92
N ARG A 29 -3.01 -5.77 -17.78
CA ARG A 29 -2.83 -5.46 -19.20
C ARG A 29 -2.34 -4.04 -19.45
N GLN A 30 -2.86 -3.06 -18.70
CA GLN A 30 -2.44 -1.67 -18.83
C GLN A 30 -0.99 -1.47 -18.35
N LEU A 31 -0.62 -2.12 -17.24
CA LEU A 31 0.76 -2.09 -16.74
C LEU A 31 1.72 -2.76 -17.73
N ALA A 32 1.35 -3.92 -18.29
CA ALA A 32 2.18 -4.62 -19.27
C ALA A 32 2.40 -3.78 -20.54
N ALA A 33 1.37 -3.08 -21.01
CA ALA A 33 1.48 -2.16 -22.15
C ALA A 33 2.45 -0.98 -21.87
N ALA A 34 2.63 -0.61 -20.60
CA ALA A 34 3.59 0.40 -20.15
C ALA A 34 4.96 -0.19 -19.75
N GLY A 35 5.20 -1.49 -20.00
CA GLY A 35 6.44 -2.17 -19.61
C GLY A 35 6.59 -2.42 -18.10
N ALA A 36 5.49 -2.35 -17.34
CA ALA A 36 5.46 -2.51 -15.89
C ALA A 36 4.67 -3.76 -15.47
N ARG A 37 4.87 -4.19 -14.21
CA ARG A 37 4.11 -5.30 -13.62
C ARG A 37 3.92 -5.15 -12.13
N VAL A 38 2.87 -5.80 -11.62
CA VAL A 38 2.62 -6.04 -10.20
C VAL A 38 2.78 -7.54 -9.93
N GLU A 39 3.61 -7.90 -8.96
CA GLU A 39 3.95 -9.29 -8.65
C GLU A 39 2.82 -10.02 -7.92
N ALA A 40 2.07 -9.30 -7.10
CA ALA A 40 0.94 -9.87 -6.35
C ALA A 40 -0.05 -8.78 -5.92
N ILE A 41 -1.30 -9.21 -5.74
CA ILE A 41 -2.37 -8.36 -5.23
C ILE A 41 -2.97 -9.06 -4.01
N PHE A 42 -2.91 -8.41 -2.86
CA PHE A 42 -3.50 -8.86 -1.60
C PHE A 42 -4.76 -8.06 -1.33
N ILE A 43 -5.84 -8.74 -1.03
CA ILE A 43 -7.15 -8.12 -0.83
C ILE A 43 -7.69 -8.41 0.56
N CYS A 44 -8.42 -7.45 1.13
CA CYS A 44 -9.31 -7.69 2.25
C CYS A 44 -10.75 -7.54 1.75
N PRO A 45 -11.53 -8.62 1.65
CA PRO A 45 -12.91 -8.56 1.21
C PRO A 45 -13.89 -8.13 2.30
N HIS A 46 -13.45 -8.12 3.55
CA HIS A 46 -14.27 -7.94 4.74
C HIS A 46 -14.81 -6.52 4.88
N THR A 47 -15.97 -6.42 5.53
CA THR A 47 -16.57 -5.14 5.98
C THR A 47 -15.87 -4.65 7.26
N PRO A 48 -16.10 -3.40 7.70
CA PRO A 48 -15.56 -2.91 8.98
C PRO A 48 -16.05 -3.73 10.19
N GLU A 49 -17.25 -4.27 10.10
CA GLU A 49 -17.94 -4.99 11.17
C GLU A 49 -17.38 -6.40 11.40
N ASP A 50 -16.67 -6.96 10.41
CA ASP A 50 -16.10 -8.30 10.50
C ASP A 50 -14.88 -8.42 11.44
N GLY A 51 -14.30 -7.30 11.90
CA GLY A 51 -13.23 -7.27 12.89
C GLY A 51 -11.94 -8.03 12.49
N CYS A 52 -11.68 -8.17 11.18
CA CYS A 52 -10.53 -8.93 10.68
C CYS A 52 -9.19 -8.19 10.87
N ASP A 53 -8.09 -8.91 10.87
CA ASP A 53 -6.72 -8.37 10.95
C ASP A 53 -6.17 -7.83 9.62
N CYS A 54 -6.81 -8.17 8.49
CA CYS A 54 -6.35 -7.79 7.16
C CYS A 54 -6.88 -6.44 6.66
N ARG A 55 -7.98 -5.92 7.25
CA ARG A 55 -8.54 -4.65 6.83
C ARG A 55 -7.74 -3.47 7.38
N LYS A 56 -7.13 -2.70 6.49
CA LYS A 56 -6.42 -1.46 6.87
C LYS A 56 -7.35 -0.53 7.67
N PRO A 57 -6.92 0.04 8.82
CA PRO A 57 -5.53 0.22 9.26
C PRO A 57 -4.87 -0.98 9.96
N ALA A 58 -5.52 -2.14 10.08
CA ALA A 58 -4.86 -3.34 10.58
C ALA A 58 -3.73 -3.81 9.62
N PRO A 59 -2.61 -4.35 10.15
CA PRO A 59 -1.40 -4.63 9.40
C PRO A 59 -1.40 -5.96 8.63
N GLY A 60 -2.45 -6.76 8.69
CA GLY A 60 -2.46 -8.16 8.24
C GLY A 60 -2.05 -8.34 6.78
N LEU A 61 -2.52 -7.48 5.84
CA LEU A 61 -2.11 -7.58 4.43
C LEU A 61 -0.60 -7.35 4.24
N PHE A 62 0.01 -6.42 4.98
CA PHE A 62 1.46 -6.20 4.90
C PHE A 62 2.25 -7.39 5.45
N ARG A 63 1.79 -7.99 6.56
CA ARG A 63 2.39 -9.21 7.12
C ARG A 63 2.30 -10.38 6.14
N GLN A 64 1.18 -10.54 5.44
CA GLN A 64 1.02 -11.54 4.38
C GLN A 64 2.00 -11.31 3.22
N ILE A 65 2.25 -10.05 2.82
CA ILE A 65 3.26 -9.69 1.82
C ILE A 65 4.65 -10.12 2.30
N GLY A 66 5.04 -9.74 3.51
CA GLY A 66 6.33 -10.12 4.10
C GLY A 66 6.52 -11.63 4.14
N ALA A 67 5.53 -12.37 4.62
CA ALA A 67 5.55 -13.83 4.69
C ALA A 67 5.65 -14.47 3.29
N ARG A 68 4.90 -13.96 2.30
CA ARG A 68 4.86 -14.50 0.94
C ARG A 68 6.19 -14.36 0.20
N PHE A 69 6.89 -13.26 0.41
CA PHE A 69 8.11 -12.93 -0.32
C PHE A 69 9.39 -13.10 0.49
N GLY A 70 9.29 -13.38 1.77
CA GLY A 70 10.46 -13.55 2.66
C GLY A 70 11.24 -12.26 2.91
N PHE A 71 10.60 -11.07 2.75
CA PHE A 71 11.25 -9.79 3.01
C PHE A 71 11.08 -9.32 4.45
N ALA A 72 12.12 -8.68 4.99
CA ALA A 72 11.97 -7.87 6.18
C ALA A 72 11.14 -6.63 5.83
N LEU A 73 10.01 -6.44 6.50
CA LEU A 73 9.10 -5.32 6.20
C LEU A 73 9.72 -3.94 6.45
N ALA A 74 10.73 -3.88 7.32
CA ALA A 74 11.52 -2.66 7.55
C ALA A 74 12.27 -2.16 6.31
N ASP A 75 12.52 -3.03 5.33
CA ASP A 75 13.19 -2.69 4.08
C ASP A 75 12.20 -2.40 2.93
N VAL A 76 10.89 -2.47 3.19
CA VAL A 76 9.84 -2.37 2.17
C VAL A 76 8.97 -1.13 2.41
N PRO A 77 9.07 -0.08 1.58
CA PRO A 77 8.22 1.09 1.72
C PRO A 77 6.73 0.77 1.57
N ALA A 78 5.90 1.27 2.50
CA ALA A 78 4.44 1.23 2.39
C ALA A 78 3.95 2.57 1.86
N VAL A 79 3.56 2.62 0.58
CA VAL A 79 3.15 3.85 -0.10
C VAL A 79 1.67 3.87 -0.43
N GLY A 80 0.98 4.95 -0.12
CA GLY A 80 -0.44 5.09 -0.46
C GLY A 80 -1.01 6.47 -0.13
N ASN A 81 -2.21 6.72 -0.64
CA ASN A 81 -2.92 7.99 -0.53
C ASN A 81 -4.04 7.97 0.51
N SER A 82 -3.89 7.19 1.56
CA SER A 82 -4.86 7.15 2.66
C SER A 82 -4.13 6.92 3.98
N LEU A 83 -4.55 7.61 5.04
CA LEU A 83 -4.00 7.44 6.38
C LEU A 83 -4.07 5.99 6.85
N ARG A 84 -5.19 5.29 6.60
CA ARG A 84 -5.32 3.85 6.95
C ARG A 84 -4.26 2.97 6.30
N HIS A 85 -3.80 3.33 5.09
CA HIS A 85 -2.75 2.57 4.41
C HIS A 85 -1.40 2.76 5.09
N VAL A 86 -1.01 4.01 5.33
CA VAL A 86 0.28 4.30 5.98
C VAL A 86 0.31 3.85 7.44
N GLN A 87 -0.82 3.93 8.15
CA GLN A 87 -0.97 3.37 9.50
C GLN A 87 -0.78 1.86 9.51
N ALA A 88 -1.41 1.13 8.57
CA ALA A 88 -1.24 -0.32 8.45
C ALA A 88 0.21 -0.70 8.12
N GLY A 89 0.86 0.04 7.21
CA GLY A 89 2.26 -0.15 6.88
C GLY A 89 3.17 0.07 8.07
N ALA A 90 3.01 1.18 8.78
CA ALA A 90 3.79 1.50 9.98
C ALA A 90 3.58 0.45 11.09
N ALA A 91 2.34 0.00 11.32
CA ALA A 91 2.02 -1.05 12.29
C ALA A 91 2.61 -2.42 11.92
N ALA A 92 2.91 -2.64 10.64
CA ALA A 92 3.62 -3.82 10.16
C ALA A 92 5.15 -3.68 10.21
N GLY A 93 5.68 -2.48 10.49
CA GLY A 93 7.11 -2.18 10.52
C GLY A 93 7.67 -1.67 9.19
N CYS A 94 6.82 -1.37 8.19
CA CYS A 94 7.26 -0.75 6.94
C CYS A 94 7.53 0.75 7.11
N PRO A 95 8.53 1.33 6.43
CA PRO A 95 8.65 2.78 6.29
C PRO A 95 7.40 3.35 5.61
N PRO A 96 6.63 4.24 6.29
CA PRO A 96 5.38 4.73 5.74
C PRO A 96 5.60 5.94 4.83
N HIS A 97 4.90 5.96 3.67
CA HIS A 97 4.93 7.05 2.70
C HIS A 97 3.50 7.45 2.32
N LEU A 98 3.13 8.71 2.59
CA LEU A 98 1.83 9.28 2.25
C LEU A 98 1.91 10.07 0.94
N LEU A 99 0.98 9.78 0.03
CA LEU A 99 0.78 10.56 -1.20
C LEU A 99 -0.36 11.55 -1.00
N LEU A 100 -0.15 12.82 -1.32
CA LEU A 100 -1.15 13.90 -1.19
C LEU A 100 -2.11 13.92 -2.40
N THR A 101 -2.64 12.77 -2.76
CA THR A 101 -3.61 12.58 -3.84
C THR A 101 -4.87 11.87 -3.35
N GLY A 102 -5.95 11.93 -4.11
CA GLY A 102 -7.19 11.22 -3.77
C GLY A 102 -7.68 11.55 -2.36
N LEU A 103 -7.77 10.55 -1.49
CA LEU A 103 -8.28 10.72 -0.11
C LEU A 103 -7.43 11.65 0.77
N SER A 104 -6.15 11.80 0.47
CA SER A 104 -5.22 12.65 1.22
C SER A 104 -4.97 14.01 0.57
N ALA A 105 -5.63 14.33 -0.55
CA ALA A 105 -5.48 15.62 -1.23
C ALA A 105 -5.87 16.80 -0.32
N ALA A 106 -6.79 16.61 0.60
CA ALA A 106 -7.20 17.61 1.57
C ALA A 106 -6.07 18.08 2.52
N TYR A 107 -5.02 17.26 2.66
CA TYR A 107 -3.87 17.59 3.51
C TYR A 107 -2.75 18.32 2.77
N ALA A 108 -2.90 18.61 1.46
CA ALA A 108 -1.82 19.19 0.65
C ALA A 108 -1.35 20.57 1.13
N ALA A 109 -2.21 21.32 1.83
CA ALA A 109 -1.86 22.62 2.42
C ALA A 109 -1.28 22.51 3.85
N LEU A 110 -1.23 21.32 4.44
CA LEU A 110 -0.75 21.12 5.79
C LEU A 110 0.72 20.73 5.83
N ALA A 111 1.43 21.22 6.83
CA ALA A 111 2.73 20.65 7.16
C ALA A 111 2.55 19.19 7.65
N PRO A 112 3.51 18.29 7.40
CA PRO A 112 3.36 16.87 7.78
C PRO A 112 2.98 16.65 9.26
N HIS A 113 3.54 17.42 10.18
CA HIS A 113 3.25 17.32 11.62
C HIS A 113 1.82 17.77 11.99
N ALA A 114 1.12 18.47 11.09
CA ALA A 114 -0.26 18.93 11.29
C ALA A 114 -1.30 17.96 10.69
N ILE A 115 -0.85 16.90 9.99
CA ILE A 115 -1.76 15.88 9.47
C ILE A 115 -2.17 14.97 10.64
N PRO A 116 -3.50 14.90 10.96
CA PRO A 116 -3.96 14.13 12.10
C PRO A 116 -3.66 12.64 11.93
N ASP A 117 -3.29 11.96 13.02
CA ASP A 117 -3.03 10.51 13.08
C ASP A 117 -1.98 9.99 12.10
N LEU A 118 -1.10 10.87 11.59
CA LEU A 118 0.00 10.47 10.73
C LEU A 118 1.05 9.71 11.56
N PRO A 119 1.42 8.47 11.19
CA PRO A 119 2.42 7.71 11.92
C PRO A 119 3.77 8.44 11.97
N PRO A 120 4.50 8.36 13.08
CA PRO A 120 5.85 8.92 13.17
C PRO A 120 6.76 8.38 12.08
N GLY A 121 7.64 9.22 11.54
CA GLY A 121 8.56 8.83 10.46
C GLY A 121 7.93 8.75 9.07
N THR A 122 6.63 9.06 8.93
CA THR A 122 5.98 9.10 7.61
C THR A 122 6.62 10.16 6.73
N ARG A 123 7.05 9.75 5.54
CA ARG A 123 7.48 10.68 4.49
C ARG A 123 6.29 11.03 3.60
N VAL A 124 6.13 12.32 3.31
CA VAL A 124 5.00 12.85 2.52
C VAL A 124 5.49 13.23 1.13
N HIS A 125 4.73 12.87 0.10
CA HIS A 125 5.01 13.17 -1.31
C HIS A 125 3.78 13.78 -1.96
N THR A 126 3.99 14.63 -2.96
CA THR A 126 2.88 15.24 -3.72
C THR A 126 2.05 14.19 -4.45
N ASP A 127 2.70 13.18 -5.02
CA ASP A 127 2.06 12.12 -5.81
C ASP A 127 2.96 10.87 -5.92
N LEU A 128 2.51 9.88 -6.68
CA LEU A 128 3.26 8.62 -6.87
C LEU A 128 4.54 8.84 -7.69
N GLY A 129 4.57 9.79 -8.61
CA GLY A 129 5.77 10.14 -9.39
C GLY A 129 6.87 10.66 -8.48
N ALA A 130 6.55 11.63 -7.62
CA ALA A 130 7.49 12.17 -6.62
C ALA A 130 8.02 11.09 -5.65
N PHE A 131 7.17 10.12 -5.27
CA PHE A 131 7.64 8.97 -4.50
C PHE A 131 8.60 8.09 -5.32
N ALA A 132 8.28 7.83 -6.59
CA ALA A 132 9.13 7.01 -7.46
C ALA A 132 10.50 7.67 -7.68
N ASP A 133 10.54 8.96 -7.95
CA ASP A 133 11.79 9.73 -8.09
C ASP A 133 12.63 9.68 -6.82
N TRP A 134 11.98 9.86 -5.66
CA TRP A 134 12.64 9.72 -4.38
C TRP A 134 13.21 8.30 -4.18
N LEU A 135 12.43 7.27 -4.48
CA LEU A 135 12.85 5.86 -4.31
C LEU A 135 14.05 5.52 -5.20
N LEU A 136 14.01 5.95 -6.46
CA LEU A 136 15.09 5.71 -7.42
C LEU A 136 16.38 6.46 -7.08
N ALA A 137 16.28 7.55 -6.35
CA ALA A 137 17.45 8.29 -5.85
C ALA A 137 18.10 7.66 -4.61
N GLN A 138 17.45 6.64 -3.98
CA GLN A 138 18.04 5.95 -2.84
C GLN A 138 19.15 4.98 -3.31
N PRO A 139 20.21 4.80 -2.55
CA PRO A 139 21.19 3.77 -2.85
C PRO A 139 20.51 2.39 -2.86
N ALA A 140 20.89 1.56 -3.82
CA ALA A 140 20.38 0.19 -3.86
C ALA A 140 20.63 -0.51 -2.52
N PRO A 141 19.66 -1.25 -1.97
CA PRO A 141 19.90 -2.02 -0.75
C PRO A 141 21.08 -2.96 -0.96
N ALA A 142 21.98 -2.98 0.00
CA ALA A 142 23.13 -3.88 -0.05
C ALA A 142 22.63 -5.34 -0.21
N PRO A 143 23.28 -6.15 -1.06
CA PRO A 143 22.89 -7.55 -1.19
C PRO A 143 23.02 -8.21 0.19
N LYS A 144 21.92 -8.81 0.66
CA LYS A 144 21.95 -9.59 1.91
C LYS A 144 22.89 -10.77 1.68
N ALA A 145 23.91 -10.90 2.54
CA ALA A 145 24.76 -12.08 2.54
C ALA A 145 23.84 -13.31 2.72
N THR A 146 23.84 -14.16 1.73
CA THR A 146 23.23 -15.49 1.82
C THR A 146 24.03 -16.29 2.85
N ALA A 147 23.40 -16.56 4.00
CA ALA A 147 23.94 -17.47 5.00
C ALA A 147 23.73 -18.91 4.54
#